data_cf0790eb6e3314a1c45a2405be0ed394
#
_entry.id   cf0790eb6e3314a1c45a2405be0ed394
#
_cell.length_a   1.000
_cell.length_b   1.000
_cell.length_c   1.000
_cell.angle_alpha   90.00
_cell.angle_beta   90.00
_cell.angle_gamma   90.00
#
_symmetry.space_group_name_H-M   'P 1'
#
loop_
_entity.id
_entity.type
_entity.pdbx_description
1 polymer ?
#
loop_
_entity_poly.entity_id
_entity_poly.type
_entity_poly.pdbx_seq_one_letter_code
_entity_poly.pdbx_strand_id
1 'polypeptide(L)'
;MGKRIGIVGGEEEAHCVHMKRVLEGRGAEVVVLDTNRFPARQDMTFRDDATLLGQDGLTDLHAVYVRTIFYSLPFFEADPTLGQQPGGETLFADWHVDYTAERERQSFLTSFVRALGLRGVKIVNPIESFDLHFLKLLQIAILRDAGIPVPRTCATNDPATLAAFADEVGKVVYKPVTGGASCQRLTDKDLVADRLERLRNAPAIFQEEVPGVNVRVYVVGDEVVSATIIHSDDLDYRGTETGFEPIELPPAVAEMVVRAKDLCGLAFTGADLRLRPDGEFVLLECNPSAMFLGMVQATGAPIDETLADYLLA
;
A
#
# COMPACT_ATOMS: atom_id res chain seq x y z
N MET A 1 -8.65 -32.78 4.01
CA MET A 1 -7.54 -31.93 4.44
C MET A 1 -7.96 -30.48 4.22
N GLY A 2 -7.68 -29.59 5.18
CA GLY A 2 -7.94 -28.16 5.02
C GLY A 2 -7.09 -27.58 3.88
N LYS A 3 -7.56 -26.47 3.29
CA LYS A 3 -6.77 -25.74 2.30
C LYS A 3 -5.50 -25.17 2.95
N ARG A 4 -4.41 -25.16 2.22
CA ARG A 4 -3.13 -24.65 2.70
C ARG A 4 -2.90 -23.24 2.16
N ILE A 5 -2.73 -22.25 3.05
CA ILE A 5 -2.65 -20.83 2.72
C ILE A 5 -1.29 -20.27 3.14
N GLY A 6 -0.63 -19.57 2.22
CA GLY A 6 0.58 -18.81 2.50
C GLY A 6 0.26 -17.38 2.97
N ILE A 7 1.06 -16.86 3.90
CA ILE A 7 1.09 -15.43 4.23
C ILE A 7 2.50 -14.92 4.00
N VAL A 8 2.67 -13.91 3.16
CA VAL A 8 3.94 -13.23 2.92
C VAL A 8 3.98 -11.94 3.74
N GLY A 9 4.88 -11.88 4.71
CA GLY A 9 5.01 -10.73 5.63
C GLY A 9 5.79 -11.12 6.87
N GLY A 10 5.89 -10.22 7.84
CA GLY A 10 6.54 -10.53 9.12
C GLY A 10 5.66 -11.43 10.01
N GLU A 11 6.23 -12.50 10.57
CA GLU A 11 5.48 -13.40 11.46
C GLU A 11 4.87 -12.70 12.69
N GLU A 12 5.51 -11.61 13.13
CA GLU A 12 5.06 -10.79 14.27
C GLU A 12 4.24 -9.56 13.86
N GLU A 13 4.06 -9.31 12.55
CA GLU A 13 3.26 -8.19 12.06
C GLU A 13 1.77 -8.43 12.36
N ALA A 14 1.11 -7.40 12.92
CA ALA A 14 -0.23 -7.53 13.49
C ALA A 14 -1.27 -8.12 12.53
N HIS A 15 -1.26 -7.72 11.23
CA HIS A 15 -2.19 -8.27 10.24
C HIS A 15 -1.84 -9.71 9.86
N CYS A 16 -0.55 -10.08 9.81
CA CYS A 16 -0.13 -11.46 9.57
C CYS A 16 -0.59 -12.38 10.71
N VAL A 17 -0.35 -11.97 11.96
CA VAL A 17 -0.81 -12.70 13.16
C VAL A 17 -2.33 -12.86 13.17
N HIS A 18 -3.04 -11.77 12.89
CA HIS A 18 -4.51 -11.77 12.90
C HIS A 18 -5.07 -12.68 11.80
N MET A 19 -4.62 -12.52 10.54
CA MET A 19 -5.10 -13.32 9.42
C MET A 19 -4.76 -14.80 9.57
N LYS A 20 -3.58 -15.11 10.12
CA LYS A 20 -3.23 -16.51 10.46
C LYS A 20 -4.28 -17.11 11.38
N ARG A 21 -4.63 -16.43 12.49
CA ARG A 21 -5.64 -16.89 13.44
C ARG A 21 -7.02 -17.05 12.80
N VAL A 22 -7.44 -16.09 11.93
CA VAL A 22 -8.74 -16.13 11.24
C VAL A 22 -8.81 -17.33 10.28
N LEU A 23 -7.75 -17.56 9.49
CA LEU A 23 -7.66 -18.68 8.54
C LEU A 23 -7.60 -20.03 9.26
N GLU A 24 -6.78 -20.16 10.30
CA GLU A 24 -6.71 -21.39 11.11
C GLU A 24 -8.04 -21.68 11.80
N GLY A 25 -8.77 -20.65 12.27
CA GLY A 25 -10.11 -20.77 12.82
C GLY A 25 -11.15 -21.30 11.81
N ARG A 26 -10.90 -21.16 10.50
CA ARG A 26 -11.67 -21.72 9.40
C ARG A 26 -11.17 -23.08 8.91
N GLY A 27 -10.20 -23.68 9.62
CA GLY A 27 -9.63 -24.99 9.33
C GLY A 27 -8.58 -25.02 8.23
N ALA A 28 -7.99 -23.88 7.88
CA ALA A 28 -6.85 -23.83 6.98
C ALA A 28 -5.56 -24.21 7.70
N GLU A 29 -4.62 -24.79 6.96
CA GLU A 29 -3.21 -24.87 7.34
C GLU A 29 -2.51 -23.59 6.86
N VAL A 30 -1.86 -22.85 7.77
CA VAL A 30 -1.22 -21.57 7.40
C VAL A 30 0.29 -21.65 7.47
N VAL A 31 0.93 -21.25 6.38
CA VAL A 31 2.39 -21.16 6.24
C VAL A 31 2.78 -19.69 6.14
N VAL A 32 3.69 -19.22 6.99
CA VAL A 32 4.20 -17.84 6.95
C VAL A 32 5.56 -17.81 6.26
N LEU A 33 5.61 -17.07 5.16
CA LEU A 33 6.85 -16.69 4.47
C LEU A 33 7.33 -15.39 5.12
N ASP A 34 8.14 -15.54 6.18
CA ASP A 34 8.56 -14.41 6.99
C ASP A 34 9.64 -13.59 6.29
N THR A 35 9.20 -12.48 5.73
CA THR A 35 10.07 -11.57 5.00
C THR A 35 11.07 -10.86 5.92
N ASN A 36 10.81 -10.72 7.22
CA ASN A 36 11.74 -10.11 8.16
C ASN A 36 12.85 -11.07 8.61
N ARG A 37 12.59 -12.38 8.60
CA ARG A 37 13.57 -13.41 8.97
C ARG A 37 14.41 -13.88 7.79
N PHE A 38 13.91 -13.75 6.56
CA PHE A 38 14.65 -14.12 5.35
C PHE A 38 15.71 -13.04 5.02
N PRO A 39 16.94 -13.42 4.62
CA PRO A 39 17.45 -14.80 4.50
C PRO A 39 18.10 -15.34 5.78
N ALA A 40 18.34 -14.49 6.79
CA ALA A 40 19.24 -14.82 7.91
C ALA A 40 18.70 -15.94 8.84
N ARG A 41 17.38 -16.08 8.94
CA ARG A 41 16.70 -16.99 9.89
C ARG A 41 15.56 -17.79 9.27
N GLN A 42 15.40 -17.71 7.95
CA GLN A 42 14.43 -18.50 7.21
C GLN A 42 15.02 -18.91 5.87
N ASP A 43 15.03 -20.20 5.60
CA ASP A 43 15.51 -20.76 4.35
C ASP A 43 14.38 -20.78 3.33
N MET A 44 14.61 -20.19 2.17
CA MET A 44 13.73 -20.28 1.00
C MET A 44 14.53 -20.76 -0.20
N THR A 45 14.00 -21.72 -0.94
CA THR A 45 14.69 -22.31 -2.08
C THR A 45 13.78 -22.29 -3.30
N PHE A 46 14.29 -21.76 -4.39
CA PHE A 46 13.70 -21.87 -5.72
C PHE A 46 14.55 -22.80 -6.58
N ARG A 47 13.92 -23.84 -7.13
CA ARG A 47 14.50 -24.78 -8.06
C ARG A 47 13.60 -24.94 -9.28
N ASP A 48 14.12 -25.47 -10.36
CA ASP A 48 13.36 -25.71 -11.60
C ASP A 48 12.11 -26.58 -11.35
N ASP A 49 12.24 -27.55 -10.45
CA ASP A 49 11.20 -28.52 -10.09
C ASP A 49 10.48 -28.23 -8.77
N ALA A 50 10.95 -27.27 -7.97
CA ALA A 50 10.41 -27.05 -6.62
C ALA A 50 10.52 -25.60 -6.17
N THR A 51 9.58 -25.20 -5.31
CA THR A 51 9.60 -23.98 -4.52
C THR A 51 9.40 -24.39 -3.06
N LEU A 52 10.40 -24.15 -2.21
CA LEU A 52 10.49 -24.68 -0.86
C LEU A 52 10.62 -23.57 0.18
N LEU A 53 10.00 -23.77 1.33
CA LEU A 53 10.25 -23.06 2.58
C LEU A 53 10.89 -24.06 3.55
N GLY A 54 12.18 -23.91 3.84
CA GLY A 54 12.95 -24.97 4.50
C GLY A 54 12.94 -26.24 3.63
N GLN A 55 12.35 -27.31 4.15
CA GLN A 55 12.17 -28.60 3.43
C GLN A 55 10.75 -28.76 2.86
N ASP A 56 9.83 -27.85 3.14
CA ASP A 56 8.42 -27.97 2.77
C ASP A 56 8.19 -27.42 1.37
N GLY A 57 7.55 -28.21 0.50
CA GLY A 57 7.06 -27.77 -0.80
C GLY A 57 5.92 -26.75 -0.64
N LEU A 58 5.90 -25.74 -1.52
CA LEU A 58 4.86 -24.70 -1.52
C LEU A 58 3.97 -24.74 -2.79
N THR A 59 4.16 -25.72 -3.64
CA THR A 59 3.38 -25.84 -4.88
C THR A 59 1.94 -26.31 -4.65
N ASP A 60 1.63 -26.81 -3.46
CA ASP A 60 0.30 -27.22 -3.01
C ASP A 60 -0.46 -26.13 -2.26
N LEU A 61 0.09 -24.93 -2.14
CA LEU A 61 -0.64 -23.80 -1.60
C LEU A 61 -1.86 -23.50 -2.46
N HIS A 62 -3.00 -23.34 -1.82
CA HIS A 62 -4.25 -22.94 -2.48
C HIS A 62 -4.23 -21.45 -2.82
N ALA A 63 -3.81 -20.61 -1.87
CA ALA A 63 -3.65 -19.17 -2.05
C ALA A 63 -2.51 -18.61 -1.20
N VAL A 64 -2.07 -17.42 -1.55
CA VAL A 64 -1.10 -16.62 -0.80
C VAL A 64 -1.66 -15.23 -0.56
N TYR A 65 -1.71 -14.81 0.70
CA TYR A 65 -1.96 -13.42 1.08
C TYR A 65 -0.63 -12.67 1.19
N VAL A 66 -0.43 -11.68 0.33
CA VAL A 66 0.77 -10.83 0.34
C VAL A 66 0.48 -9.59 1.19
N ARG A 67 1.01 -9.57 2.41
CA ARG A 67 0.86 -8.43 3.31
C ARG A 67 1.99 -7.44 3.14
N THR A 68 3.23 -7.91 3.13
CA THR A 68 4.41 -7.04 2.99
C THR A 68 5.51 -7.77 2.24
N ILE A 69 5.96 -7.19 1.14
CA ILE A 69 7.09 -7.70 0.37
C ILE A 69 8.20 -6.66 0.22
N PHE A 70 7.87 -5.39 0.49
CA PHE A 70 8.81 -4.29 0.37
C PHE A 70 9.36 -3.90 1.75
N TYR A 71 10.63 -3.61 1.77
CA TYR A 71 11.35 -3.10 2.92
C TYR A 71 11.71 -1.64 2.69
N SER A 72 11.68 -0.85 3.76
CA SER A 72 12.35 0.44 3.78
C SER A 72 13.83 0.18 3.57
N LEU A 73 14.40 0.72 2.53
CA LEU A 73 15.86 0.71 2.41
C LEU A 73 16.42 1.52 3.58
N PRO A 74 17.31 0.97 4.41
CA PRO A 74 17.84 1.63 5.60
C PRO A 74 18.54 2.96 5.32
N PHE A 75 18.83 3.25 4.04
CA PHE A 75 19.45 4.51 3.61
C PHE A 75 18.56 5.74 3.67
N PHE A 76 17.24 5.56 3.75
CA PHE A 76 16.31 6.68 3.75
C PHE A 76 15.84 7.07 5.15
N GLU A 77 16.07 6.24 6.13
CA GLU A 77 16.04 6.61 7.54
C GLU A 77 17.42 7.14 7.91
N ALA A 78 17.81 8.26 7.33
CA ALA A 78 19.03 8.94 7.70
C ALA A 78 18.84 9.59 9.08
N ASP A 79 18.90 8.78 10.12
CA ASP A 79 19.32 9.26 11.42
C ASP A 79 20.84 9.48 11.35
N PRO A 80 21.31 10.74 11.33
CA PRO A 80 22.73 11.03 11.26
C PRO A 80 23.48 10.51 12.50
N THR A 81 22.78 10.03 13.54
CA THR A 81 23.38 9.39 14.71
C THR A 81 23.65 7.90 14.49
N LEU A 82 23.02 7.26 13.53
CA LEU A 82 23.23 5.84 13.20
C LEU A 82 24.59 5.59 12.49
N GLY A 83 25.25 6.63 11.99
CA GLY A 83 26.59 6.55 11.40
C GLY A 83 27.74 6.48 12.41
N GLN A 84 27.48 6.55 13.72
CA GLN A 84 28.51 6.56 14.76
C GLN A 84 28.32 5.38 15.71
N GLN A 85 29.01 4.27 15.43
CA GLN A 85 29.18 3.23 16.46
C GLN A 85 30.26 3.63 17.48
N PRO A 86 30.13 3.15 18.74
CA PRO A 86 31.22 3.27 19.71
C PRO A 86 32.47 2.55 19.17
N GLY A 87 33.44 3.32 18.69
CA GLY A 87 34.67 2.80 18.06
C GLY A 87 35.08 3.49 16.77
N GLY A 88 34.26 4.43 16.25
CA GLY A 88 34.61 5.23 15.09
C GLY A 88 34.43 4.54 13.72
N GLU A 89 33.88 3.33 13.70
CA GLU A 89 33.45 2.69 12.46
C GLU A 89 32.09 3.29 12.03
N THR A 90 32.04 3.79 10.79
CA THR A 90 30.78 4.29 10.22
C THR A 90 29.97 3.12 9.69
N LEU A 91 28.69 3.04 10.05
CA LEU A 91 27.70 2.07 9.49
C LEU A 91 27.64 2.11 7.95
N PHE A 92 28.23 3.12 7.32
CA PHE A 92 28.28 3.30 5.88
C PHE A 92 29.55 2.76 5.22
N ALA A 93 30.48 2.13 5.97
CA ALA A 93 31.69 1.56 5.38
C ALA A 93 31.33 0.48 4.33
N ASP A 94 30.19 -0.21 4.54
CA ASP A 94 29.72 -1.31 3.69
C ASP A 94 28.34 -1.08 3.07
N TRP A 95 27.87 0.18 2.93
CA TRP A 95 26.55 0.47 2.39
C TRP A 95 26.27 -0.17 1.02
N HIS A 96 27.28 -0.39 0.19
CA HIS A 96 27.16 -1.12 -1.06
C HIS A 96 26.81 -2.59 -0.86
N VAL A 97 27.38 -3.22 0.18
CA VAL A 97 27.09 -4.61 0.51
C VAL A 97 25.66 -4.74 0.99
N ASP A 98 25.24 -3.87 1.90
CA ASP A 98 23.89 -3.86 2.47
C ASP A 98 22.85 -3.55 1.39
N TYR A 99 23.09 -2.55 0.55
CA TYR A 99 22.24 -2.22 -0.58
C TYR A 99 22.11 -3.39 -1.57
N THR A 100 23.24 -4.01 -1.91
CA THR A 100 23.25 -5.14 -2.84
C THR A 100 22.51 -6.34 -2.24
N ALA A 101 22.78 -6.67 -0.97
CA ALA A 101 22.10 -7.75 -0.28
C ALA A 101 20.59 -7.54 -0.21
N GLU A 102 20.13 -6.31 0.06
CA GLU A 102 18.71 -5.97 0.07
C GLU A 102 18.08 -6.09 -1.32
N ARG A 103 18.77 -5.67 -2.37
CA ARG A 103 18.33 -5.84 -3.76
C ARG A 103 18.19 -7.30 -4.15
N GLU A 104 19.17 -8.14 -3.79
CA GLU A 104 19.14 -9.59 -4.04
C GLU A 104 17.96 -10.23 -3.28
N ARG A 105 17.78 -9.89 -2.02
CA ARG A 105 16.66 -10.36 -1.19
C ARG A 105 15.31 -10.00 -1.79
N GLN A 106 15.12 -8.76 -2.17
CA GLN A 106 13.88 -8.27 -2.76
C GLN A 106 13.60 -8.94 -4.11
N SER A 107 14.62 -9.07 -4.96
CA SER A 107 14.50 -9.74 -6.26
C SER A 107 14.15 -11.22 -6.09
N PHE A 108 14.77 -11.89 -5.11
CA PHE A 108 14.47 -13.28 -4.80
C PHE A 108 13.03 -13.45 -4.33
N LEU A 109 12.58 -12.70 -3.31
CA LEU A 109 11.22 -12.78 -2.76
C LEU A 109 10.16 -12.49 -3.83
N THR A 110 10.37 -11.45 -4.63
CA THR A 110 9.48 -11.09 -5.73
C THR A 110 9.37 -12.24 -6.75
N SER A 111 10.50 -12.79 -7.17
CA SER A 111 10.54 -13.92 -8.11
C SER A 111 9.90 -15.16 -7.51
N PHE A 112 10.16 -15.43 -6.23
CA PHE A 112 9.63 -16.59 -5.51
C PHE A 112 8.10 -16.57 -5.47
N VAL A 113 7.49 -15.45 -5.07
CA VAL A 113 6.02 -15.31 -4.99
C VAL A 113 5.39 -15.32 -6.38
N ARG A 114 6.00 -14.65 -7.38
CA ARG A 114 5.52 -14.69 -8.77
C ARG A 114 5.54 -16.11 -9.33
N ALA A 115 6.58 -16.89 -9.02
CA ALA A 115 6.68 -18.28 -9.45
C ALA A 115 5.59 -19.18 -8.87
N LEU A 116 5.14 -18.93 -7.64
CA LEU A 116 3.98 -19.61 -7.08
C LEU A 116 2.72 -19.30 -7.92
N GLY A 117 2.51 -18.04 -8.29
CA GLY A 117 1.41 -17.64 -9.18
C GLY A 117 1.44 -18.32 -10.54
N LEU A 118 2.63 -18.42 -11.17
CA LEU A 118 2.83 -19.14 -12.45
C LEU A 118 2.51 -20.64 -12.35
N ARG A 119 2.59 -21.21 -11.15
CA ARG A 119 2.24 -22.61 -10.85
C ARG A 119 0.77 -22.79 -10.42
N GLY A 120 -0.04 -21.75 -10.55
CA GLY A 120 -1.49 -21.78 -10.29
C GLY A 120 -1.91 -21.44 -8.88
N VAL A 121 -1.00 -21.03 -8.01
CA VAL A 121 -1.35 -20.53 -6.66
C VAL A 121 -2.02 -19.16 -6.80
N LYS A 122 -3.17 -18.97 -6.16
CA LYS A 122 -3.88 -17.69 -6.11
C LYS A 122 -3.10 -16.68 -5.25
N ILE A 123 -2.65 -15.59 -5.83
CA ILE A 123 -1.89 -14.54 -5.11
C ILE A 123 -2.79 -13.32 -4.84
N VAL A 124 -2.93 -12.91 -3.60
CA VAL A 124 -3.74 -11.77 -3.15
C VAL A 124 -2.88 -10.80 -2.32
N ASN A 125 -2.52 -9.65 -2.86
CA ASN A 125 -2.70 -9.18 -4.23
C ASN A 125 -1.54 -9.65 -5.12
N PRO A 126 -1.72 -9.69 -6.45
CA PRO A 126 -0.63 -9.95 -7.38
C PRO A 126 0.55 -8.99 -7.14
N ILE A 127 1.78 -9.50 -7.21
CA ILE A 127 2.98 -8.71 -6.92
C ILE A 127 3.08 -7.47 -7.82
N GLU A 128 2.66 -7.59 -9.08
CA GLU A 128 2.66 -6.50 -10.06
C GLU A 128 1.81 -5.30 -9.60
N SER A 129 0.75 -5.54 -8.85
CA SER A 129 -0.13 -4.48 -8.36
C SER A 129 0.52 -3.66 -7.23
N PHE A 130 1.53 -4.21 -6.54
CA PHE A 130 2.26 -3.48 -5.52
C PHE A 130 3.12 -2.35 -6.09
N ASP A 131 3.51 -2.43 -7.36
CA ASP A 131 4.23 -1.36 -8.04
C ASP A 131 3.40 -0.06 -8.02
N LEU A 132 2.06 -0.14 -8.11
CA LEU A 132 1.16 1.02 -8.07
C LEU A 132 1.18 1.75 -6.72
N HIS A 133 1.65 1.10 -5.64
CA HIS A 133 1.85 1.78 -4.36
C HIS A 133 2.93 2.88 -4.47
N PHE A 134 3.96 2.64 -5.27
CA PHE A 134 5.06 3.58 -5.53
C PHE A 134 4.85 4.40 -6.79
N LEU A 135 4.14 3.86 -7.78
CA LEU A 135 3.85 4.50 -9.06
C LEU A 135 2.50 5.25 -9.01
N LYS A 136 2.34 6.14 -8.02
CA LYS A 136 1.07 6.87 -7.78
C LYS A 136 0.59 7.64 -9.01
N LEU A 137 1.49 8.18 -9.80
CA LEU A 137 1.14 8.89 -11.05
C LEU A 137 0.54 7.96 -12.10
N LEU A 138 1.06 6.75 -12.21
CA LEU A 138 0.52 5.73 -13.10
C LEU A 138 -0.88 5.31 -12.65
N GLN A 139 -1.08 5.08 -11.35
CA GLN A 139 -2.41 4.76 -10.83
C GLN A 139 -3.43 5.87 -11.14
N ILE A 140 -3.07 7.14 -10.90
CA ILE A 140 -3.93 8.29 -11.21
C ILE A 140 -4.24 8.35 -12.71
N ALA A 141 -3.25 8.12 -13.58
CA ALA A 141 -3.44 8.11 -15.02
C ALA A 141 -4.42 7.02 -15.47
N ILE A 142 -4.23 5.78 -14.99
CA ILE A 142 -5.13 4.65 -15.28
C ILE A 142 -6.57 4.98 -14.88
N LEU A 143 -6.77 5.49 -13.66
CA LEU A 143 -8.09 5.81 -13.13
C LEU A 143 -8.76 6.96 -13.91
N ARG A 144 -8.03 8.04 -14.16
CA ARG A 144 -8.51 9.19 -14.91
C ARG A 144 -8.89 8.82 -16.36
N ASP A 145 -8.03 8.06 -17.04
CA ASP A 145 -8.26 7.66 -18.44
C ASP A 145 -9.46 6.70 -18.56
N ALA A 146 -9.81 6.01 -17.47
CA ALA A 146 -11.02 5.21 -17.35
C ALA A 146 -12.27 6.04 -16.95
N GLY A 147 -12.14 7.36 -16.78
CA GLY A 147 -13.24 8.25 -16.40
C GLY A 147 -13.64 8.19 -14.92
N ILE A 148 -12.78 7.66 -14.04
CA ILE A 148 -13.00 7.68 -12.61
C ILE A 148 -12.63 9.08 -12.08
N PRO A 149 -13.51 9.72 -11.27
CA PRO A 149 -13.20 11.00 -10.64
C PRO A 149 -11.97 10.90 -9.74
N VAL A 150 -10.89 11.56 -10.11
CA VAL A 150 -9.65 11.69 -9.34
C VAL A 150 -9.27 13.17 -9.23
N PRO A 151 -8.47 13.57 -8.23
CA PRO A 151 -8.05 14.97 -8.10
C PRO A 151 -7.28 15.43 -9.33
N ARG A 152 -7.45 16.69 -9.71
CA ARG A 152 -6.56 17.34 -10.67
C ARG A 152 -5.13 17.24 -10.15
N THR A 153 -4.23 16.78 -10.97
CA THR A 153 -2.87 16.40 -10.53
C THR A 153 -1.82 16.97 -11.48
N CYS A 154 -0.80 17.56 -10.92
CA CYS A 154 0.45 17.96 -11.55
C CYS A 154 1.62 17.32 -10.82
N ALA A 155 2.52 16.69 -11.54
CA ALA A 155 3.80 16.26 -10.96
C ALA A 155 4.93 16.95 -11.71
N THR A 156 5.74 17.69 -10.98
CA THR A 156 6.75 18.53 -11.63
C THR A 156 7.94 18.77 -10.70
N ASN A 157 9.08 19.08 -11.30
CA ASN A 157 10.23 19.66 -10.66
C ASN A 157 10.48 21.11 -11.12
N ASP A 158 9.52 21.70 -11.85
CA ASP A 158 9.61 23.05 -12.36
C ASP A 158 8.72 24.02 -11.55
N PRO A 159 9.32 25.04 -10.89
CA PRO A 159 8.57 26.02 -10.10
C PRO A 159 7.52 26.81 -10.91
N ALA A 160 7.79 27.10 -12.18
CA ALA A 160 6.83 27.86 -13.00
C ALA A 160 5.59 27.03 -13.30
N THR A 161 5.76 25.76 -13.62
CA THR A 161 4.65 24.81 -13.81
C THR A 161 3.82 24.64 -12.53
N LEU A 162 4.46 24.57 -11.37
CA LEU A 162 3.76 24.53 -10.08
C LEU A 162 2.94 25.79 -9.85
N ALA A 163 3.51 26.97 -10.08
CA ALA A 163 2.80 28.23 -9.91
C ALA A 163 1.56 28.32 -10.81
N ALA A 164 1.70 27.98 -12.09
CA ALA A 164 0.58 27.95 -13.03
C ALA A 164 -0.53 26.98 -12.59
N PHE A 165 -0.15 25.79 -12.11
CA PHE A 165 -1.11 24.82 -11.60
C PHE A 165 -1.83 25.32 -10.34
N ALA A 166 -1.11 25.96 -9.41
CA ALA A 166 -1.71 26.54 -8.20
C ALA A 166 -2.70 27.67 -8.54
N ASP A 167 -2.38 28.54 -9.51
CA ASP A 167 -3.27 29.58 -9.99
C ASP A 167 -4.55 28.98 -10.62
N GLU A 168 -4.42 27.84 -11.31
CA GLU A 168 -5.53 27.19 -12.00
C GLU A 168 -6.51 26.50 -11.03
N VAL A 169 -6.00 25.79 -9.98
CA VAL A 169 -6.82 24.97 -9.10
C VAL A 169 -7.13 25.64 -7.75
N GLY A 170 -6.40 26.67 -7.38
CA GLY A 170 -6.53 27.40 -6.12
C GLY A 170 -5.83 26.70 -4.97
N LYS A 171 -6.56 25.93 -4.16
CA LYS A 171 -5.96 25.20 -3.03
C LYS A 171 -5.25 23.95 -3.51
N VAL A 172 -3.98 23.83 -3.15
CA VAL A 172 -3.11 22.71 -3.53
C VAL A 172 -2.60 21.97 -2.32
N VAL A 173 -2.56 20.66 -2.44
CA VAL A 173 -1.83 19.78 -1.53
C VAL A 173 -0.66 19.13 -2.26
N TYR A 174 0.39 18.76 -1.53
CA TYR A 174 1.53 18.08 -2.13
C TYR A 174 2.01 16.89 -1.30
N LYS A 175 2.60 15.94 -1.99
CA LYS A 175 3.14 14.70 -1.41
C LYS A 175 4.31 14.19 -2.24
N PRO A 176 5.22 13.36 -1.65
CA PRO A 176 6.26 12.68 -2.41
C PRO A 176 5.65 11.74 -3.47
N VAL A 177 6.39 11.57 -4.58
CA VAL A 177 5.98 10.66 -5.67
C VAL A 177 5.90 9.21 -5.19
N THR A 178 6.88 8.76 -4.40
CA THR A 178 6.96 7.39 -3.90
C THR A 178 6.10 7.11 -2.67
N GLY A 179 5.50 8.13 -2.05
CA GLY A 179 4.85 8.01 -0.75
C GLY A 179 5.83 8.13 0.42
N GLY A 180 5.48 7.61 1.59
CA GLY A 180 6.33 7.61 2.80
C GLY A 180 6.22 8.85 3.66
N ALA A 181 5.66 9.96 3.18
CA ALA A 181 5.35 11.14 3.98
C ALA A 181 3.88 11.54 3.85
N SER A 182 3.39 12.25 4.87
CA SER A 182 2.03 12.78 4.89
C SER A 182 1.80 13.83 3.80
N CYS A 183 0.54 13.92 3.36
CA CYS A 183 0.10 14.97 2.45
C CYS A 183 0.08 16.32 3.19
N GLN A 184 0.61 17.37 2.56
CA GLN A 184 0.69 18.71 3.15
C GLN A 184 0.00 19.74 2.27
N ARG A 185 -0.54 20.81 2.86
CA ARG A 185 -1.06 21.96 2.12
C ARG A 185 0.09 22.81 1.60
N LEU A 186 -0.02 23.21 0.33
CA LEU A 186 0.87 24.23 -0.23
C LEU A 186 0.50 25.60 0.35
N THR A 187 1.47 26.27 0.93
CA THR A 187 1.30 27.59 1.57
C THR A 187 2.26 28.60 0.96
N ASP A 188 2.06 29.88 1.25
CA ASP A 188 2.96 30.96 0.81
C ASP A 188 4.42 30.72 1.24
N LYS A 189 4.62 30.01 2.35
CA LYS A 189 5.97 29.63 2.83
C LYS A 189 6.66 28.61 1.93
N ASP A 190 5.89 27.85 1.17
CA ASP A 190 6.41 26.85 0.23
C ASP A 190 6.71 27.47 -1.15
N LEU A 191 6.11 28.63 -1.44
CA LEU A 191 6.24 29.35 -2.70
C LEU A 191 7.41 30.36 -2.73
N VAL A 192 8.22 30.43 -1.66
CA VAL A 192 9.43 31.28 -1.67
C VAL A 192 10.54 30.67 -2.54
N ALA A 193 11.33 31.52 -3.19
CA ALA A 193 12.31 31.12 -4.20
C ALA A 193 13.26 30.00 -3.74
N ASP A 194 13.84 30.12 -2.53
CA ASP A 194 14.77 29.12 -1.99
C ASP A 194 14.14 27.75 -1.78
N ARG A 195 12.83 27.72 -1.47
CA ARG A 195 12.11 26.48 -1.28
C ARG A 195 11.70 25.85 -2.60
N LEU A 196 11.25 26.68 -3.54
CA LEU A 196 10.89 26.25 -4.89
C LEU A 196 12.11 25.68 -5.63
N GLU A 197 13.30 26.25 -5.44
CA GLU A 197 14.52 25.74 -6.06
C GLU A 197 14.84 24.29 -5.64
N ARG A 198 14.40 23.85 -4.47
CA ARG A 198 14.56 22.46 -4.01
C ARG A 198 13.78 21.45 -4.85
N LEU A 199 12.74 21.89 -5.57
CA LEU A 199 12.01 21.02 -6.51
C LEU A 199 12.92 20.49 -7.63
N ARG A 200 13.98 21.19 -7.96
CA ARG A 200 14.94 20.73 -8.97
C ARG A 200 15.73 19.49 -8.56
N ASN A 201 15.75 19.17 -7.26
CA ASN A 201 16.41 17.96 -6.75
C ASN A 201 15.56 16.71 -6.96
N ALA A 202 14.21 16.85 -6.88
CA ALA A 202 13.27 15.75 -7.10
C ALA A 202 11.88 16.31 -7.44
N PRO A 203 11.12 15.65 -8.34
CA PRO A 203 9.73 16.00 -8.57
C PRO A 203 8.86 15.68 -7.36
N ALA A 204 7.77 16.43 -7.20
CA ALA A 204 6.72 16.15 -6.23
C ALA A 204 5.36 16.07 -6.92
N ILE A 205 4.39 15.43 -6.27
CA ILE A 205 3.00 15.41 -6.71
C ILE A 205 2.27 16.58 -6.04
N PHE A 206 1.62 17.38 -6.87
CA PHE A 206 0.71 18.45 -6.46
C PHE A 206 -0.70 18.09 -6.93
N GLN A 207 -1.68 18.25 -6.06
CA GLN A 207 -3.07 17.93 -6.34
C GLN A 207 -3.97 19.07 -5.87
N GLU A 208 -5.13 19.25 -6.51
CA GLU A 208 -6.17 20.10 -5.93
C GLU A 208 -6.55 19.57 -4.53
N GLU A 209 -6.74 20.45 -3.58
CA GLU A 209 -7.32 20.07 -2.29
C GLU A 209 -8.81 19.80 -2.50
N VAL A 210 -9.20 18.52 -2.54
CA VAL A 210 -10.61 18.13 -2.64
C VAL A 210 -11.31 18.41 -1.31
N PRO A 211 -12.29 19.34 -1.26
CA PRO A 211 -13.01 19.63 -0.02
C PRO A 211 -13.91 18.46 0.38
N GLY A 212 -14.25 18.37 1.67
CA GLY A 212 -15.17 17.35 2.17
C GLY A 212 -14.54 16.43 3.21
N VAL A 213 -15.14 15.25 3.43
CA VAL A 213 -14.71 14.28 4.43
C VAL A 213 -13.97 13.09 3.82
N ASN A 214 -13.12 12.45 4.62
CA ASN A 214 -12.42 11.24 4.21
C ASN A 214 -13.35 10.03 4.26
N VAL A 215 -13.32 9.21 3.23
CA VAL A 215 -14.06 7.95 3.17
C VAL A 215 -13.08 6.82 2.85
N ARG A 216 -13.07 5.80 3.68
CA ARG A 216 -12.31 4.57 3.45
C ARG A 216 -13.25 3.45 3.03
N VAL A 217 -12.97 2.84 1.88
CA VAL A 217 -13.77 1.73 1.34
C VAL A 217 -12.91 0.49 1.21
N TYR A 218 -13.36 -0.63 1.78
CA TYR A 218 -12.70 -1.92 1.61
C TYR A 218 -13.47 -2.77 0.61
N VAL A 219 -12.74 -3.30 -0.37
CA VAL A 219 -13.27 -4.20 -1.40
C VAL A 219 -12.48 -5.49 -1.40
N VAL A 220 -13.18 -6.62 -1.39
CA VAL A 220 -12.63 -7.97 -1.51
C VAL A 220 -13.33 -8.68 -2.68
N GLY A 221 -12.58 -9.12 -3.68
CA GLY A 221 -13.20 -9.59 -4.91
C GLY A 221 -14.08 -8.50 -5.51
N ASP A 222 -15.35 -8.81 -5.75
CA ASP A 222 -16.33 -7.87 -6.30
C ASP A 222 -17.26 -7.26 -5.24
N GLU A 223 -16.96 -7.50 -3.95
CA GLU A 223 -17.78 -7.07 -2.83
C GLU A 223 -17.19 -5.84 -2.14
N VAL A 224 -18.01 -4.78 -1.98
CA VAL A 224 -17.73 -3.68 -1.05
C VAL A 224 -18.08 -4.15 0.35
N VAL A 225 -17.07 -4.49 1.14
CA VAL A 225 -17.24 -5.06 2.48
C VAL A 225 -17.50 -3.98 3.53
N SER A 226 -16.92 -2.80 3.35
CA SER A 226 -17.06 -1.70 4.29
C SER A 226 -16.84 -0.35 3.60
N ALA A 227 -17.67 0.63 3.95
CA ALA A 227 -17.44 2.02 3.62
C ALA A 227 -17.64 2.85 4.90
N THR A 228 -16.67 3.70 5.23
CA THR A 228 -16.63 4.42 6.51
C THR A 228 -16.12 5.84 6.32
N ILE A 229 -16.85 6.83 6.80
CA ILE A 229 -16.34 8.19 6.97
C ILE A 229 -15.36 8.19 8.13
N ILE A 230 -14.19 8.76 7.90
CA ILE A 230 -13.17 8.96 8.93
C ILE A 230 -13.15 10.44 9.29
N HIS A 231 -13.56 10.73 10.50
CA HIS A 231 -13.54 12.09 11.04
C HIS A 231 -12.12 12.44 11.49
N SER A 232 -11.62 13.56 11.02
CA SER A 232 -10.32 14.13 11.42
C SER A 232 -10.29 15.61 11.06
N ASP A 233 -9.68 16.42 11.91
CA ASP A 233 -9.42 17.84 11.64
C ASP A 233 -8.22 18.04 10.71
N ASP A 234 -7.38 17.01 10.55
CA ASP A 234 -6.19 17.07 9.73
C ASP A 234 -6.46 16.62 8.28
N LEU A 235 -5.64 17.11 7.37
CA LEU A 235 -5.67 16.73 5.96
C LEU A 235 -5.35 15.24 5.77
N ASP A 236 -4.32 14.77 6.47
CA ASP A 236 -3.95 13.36 6.55
C ASP A 236 -4.48 12.81 7.87
N TYR A 237 -5.52 12.00 7.81
CA TYR A 237 -6.23 11.52 9.00
C TYR A 237 -5.44 10.48 9.81
N ARG A 238 -4.37 9.91 9.26
CA ARG A 238 -3.63 8.81 9.89
C ARG A 238 -3.01 9.25 11.21
N GLY A 239 -3.49 8.62 12.30
CA GLY A 239 -3.08 8.93 13.67
C GLY A 239 -3.76 10.16 14.31
N THR A 240 -4.74 10.78 13.61
CA THR A 240 -5.53 11.91 14.10
C THR A 240 -7.04 11.67 13.96
N GLU A 241 -7.44 10.41 13.81
CA GLU A 241 -8.83 10.02 13.70
C GLU A 241 -9.58 10.34 15.00
N THR A 242 -10.69 11.05 14.88
CA THR A 242 -11.57 11.40 16.00
C THR A 242 -12.85 10.57 16.05
N GLY A 243 -13.17 9.87 14.95
CA GLY A 243 -14.36 9.01 14.87
C GLY A 243 -14.47 8.28 13.55
N PHE A 244 -15.28 7.21 13.58
CA PHE A 244 -15.57 6.36 12.43
C PHE A 244 -17.09 6.23 12.30
N GLU A 245 -17.62 6.53 11.11
CA GLU A 245 -19.05 6.49 10.80
C GLU A 245 -19.26 5.57 9.58
N PRO A 246 -19.77 4.33 9.79
CA PRO A 246 -20.13 3.46 8.68
C PRO A 246 -21.23 4.09 7.82
N ILE A 247 -21.08 3.99 6.50
CA ILE A 247 -22.06 4.51 5.53
C ILE A 247 -22.39 3.44 4.48
N GLU A 248 -23.56 3.59 3.85
CA GLU A 248 -23.88 2.89 2.61
C GLU A 248 -23.45 3.75 1.42
N LEU A 249 -22.71 3.16 0.48
CA LEU A 249 -22.36 3.84 -0.75
C LEU A 249 -23.53 3.83 -1.73
N PRO A 250 -23.74 4.92 -2.48
CA PRO A 250 -24.59 4.85 -3.66
C PRO A 250 -24.12 3.72 -4.61
N PRO A 251 -25.03 2.95 -5.23
CA PRO A 251 -24.64 1.83 -6.09
C PRO A 251 -23.61 2.17 -7.17
N ALA A 252 -23.75 3.32 -7.81
CA ALA A 252 -22.81 3.79 -8.83
C ALA A 252 -21.40 4.06 -8.25
N VAL A 253 -21.30 4.48 -6.98
CA VAL A 253 -20.02 4.70 -6.30
C VAL A 253 -19.40 3.36 -5.92
N ALA A 254 -20.20 2.40 -5.43
CA ALA A 254 -19.73 1.05 -5.15
C ALA A 254 -19.16 0.38 -6.41
N GLU A 255 -19.89 0.43 -7.53
CA GLU A 255 -19.42 -0.06 -8.84
C GLU A 255 -18.15 0.65 -9.30
N MET A 256 -18.07 1.97 -9.11
CA MET A 256 -16.88 2.75 -9.44
C MET A 256 -15.65 2.27 -8.66
N VAL A 257 -15.78 2.02 -7.35
CA VAL A 257 -14.66 1.58 -6.51
C VAL A 257 -14.23 0.15 -6.85
N VAL A 258 -15.17 -0.76 -7.10
CA VAL A 258 -14.86 -2.12 -7.60
C VAL A 258 -14.10 -2.04 -8.92
N ARG A 259 -14.61 -1.26 -9.87
CA ARG A 259 -13.94 -1.04 -11.17
C ARG A 259 -12.54 -0.44 -11.01
N ALA A 260 -12.37 0.52 -10.10
CA ALA A 260 -11.06 1.13 -9.82
C ALA A 260 -10.05 0.09 -9.30
N LYS A 261 -10.50 -0.78 -8.38
CA LYS A 261 -9.74 -1.92 -7.88
C LYS A 261 -9.30 -2.85 -9.03
N ASP A 262 -10.21 -3.21 -9.93
CA ASP A 262 -9.92 -4.08 -11.07
C ASP A 262 -8.92 -3.46 -12.05
N LEU A 263 -9.07 -2.17 -12.37
CA LEU A 263 -8.13 -1.42 -13.21
C LEU A 263 -6.73 -1.38 -12.61
N CYS A 264 -6.61 -1.41 -11.29
CA CYS A 264 -5.35 -1.52 -10.57
C CYS A 264 -4.83 -2.97 -10.43
N GLY A 265 -5.54 -3.96 -10.96
CA GLY A 265 -5.17 -5.38 -10.86
C GLY A 265 -5.23 -5.94 -9.44
N LEU A 266 -6.09 -5.39 -8.59
CA LEU A 266 -6.21 -5.77 -7.18
C LEU A 266 -7.36 -6.74 -6.97
N ALA A 267 -7.17 -7.72 -6.09
CA ALA A 267 -8.24 -8.57 -5.57
C ALA A 267 -8.77 -8.06 -4.22
N PHE A 268 -7.94 -7.34 -3.47
CA PHE A 268 -8.25 -6.70 -2.20
C PHE A 268 -7.69 -5.29 -2.17
N THR A 269 -8.48 -4.33 -1.73
CA THR A 269 -8.01 -2.96 -1.54
C THR A 269 -8.69 -2.25 -0.39
N GLY A 270 -8.01 -1.28 0.19
CA GLY A 270 -8.62 -0.17 0.90
C GLY A 270 -8.50 1.07 0.04
N ALA A 271 -9.59 1.50 -0.55
CA ALA A 271 -9.65 2.70 -1.36
C ALA A 271 -9.87 3.94 -0.48
N ASP A 272 -9.11 4.99 -0.76
CA ASP A 272 -9.27 6.30 -0.12
C ASP A 272 -10.05 7.24 -1.03
N LEU A 273 -11.14 7.80 -0.54
CA LEU A 273 -11.98 8.74 -1.26
C LEU A 273 -12.19 10.02 -0.45
N ARG A 274 -12.59 11.07 -1.15
CA ARG A 274 -13.16 12.29 -0.56
C ARG A 274 -14.63 12.37 -0.94
N LEU A 275 -15.51 12.53 0.03
CA LEU A 275 -16.91 12.89 -0.18
C LEU A 275 -17.02 14.40 -0.07
N ARG A 276 -17.31 15.04 -1.21
CA ARG A 276 -17.51 16.50 -1.31
C ARG A 276 -18.83 16.93 -0.66
N PRO A 277 -18.98 18.21 -0.29
CA PRO A 277 -20.24 18.76 0.26
C PRO A 277 -21.44 18.66 -0.69
N ASP A 278 -21.20 18.58 -2.00
CA ASP A 278 -22.22 18.40 -3.04
C ASP A 278 -22.64 16.93 -3.24
N GLY A 279 -22.04 16.00 -2.50
CA GLY A 279 -22.30 14.56 -2.56
C GLY A 279 -21.45 13.80 -3.58
N GLU A 280 -20.54 14.46 -4.30
CA GLU A 280 -19.65 13.80 -5.24
C GLU A 280 -18.51 13.07 -4.51
N PHE A 281 -18.20 11.84 -4.96
CA PHE A 281 -17.07 11.05 -4.50
C PHE A 281 -15.89 11.16 -5.45
N VAL A 282 -14.72 11.50 -4.91
CA VAL A 282 -13.45 11.61 -5.64
C VAL A 282 -12.47 10.59 -5.11
N LEU A 283 -11.99 9.69 -5.93
CA LEU A 283 -11.06 8.64 -5.56
C LEU A 283 -9.63 9.19 -5.49
N LEU A 284 -8.95 8.98 -4.37
CA LEU A 284 -7.57 9.42 -4.16
C LEU A 284 -6.57 8.33 -4.52
N GLU A 285 -6.78 7.10 -4.03
CA GLU A 285 -5.92 5.94 -4.29
C GLU A 285 -6.59 4.61 -3.93
N CYS A 286 -6.11 3.52 -4.57
CA CYS A 286 -6.39 2.14 -4.20
C CYS A 286 -5.12 1.53 -3.62
N ASN A 287 -5.17 1.09 -2.36
CA ASN A 287 -4.00 0.56 -1.66
C ASN A 287 -3.91 -0.97 -1.81
N PRO A 288 -2.81 -1.54 -2.36
CA PRO A 288 -2.64 -2.97 -2.57
C PRO A 288 -2.39 -3.76 -1.27
N SER A 289 -1.94 -3.08 -0.23
CA SER A 289 -1.67 -3.67 1.09
C SER A 289 -2.36 -2.86 2.18
N ALA A 290 -3.69 -2.80 2.10
CA ALA A 290 -4.49 -1.98 3.01
C ALA A 290 -4.41 -2.47 4.46
N MET A 291 -4.16 -1.54 5.37
CA MET A 291 -4.30 -1.78 6.80
C MET A 291 -5.80 -1.76 7.15
N PHE A 292 -6.29 -2.79 7.83
CA PHE A 292 -7.73 -2.93 8.12
C PHE A 292 -8.05 -3.23 9.59
N LEU A 293 -7.09 -3.65 10.41
CA LEU A 293 -7.36 -4.04 11.80
C LEU A 293 -8.00 -2.93 12.62
N GLY A 294 -7.51 -1.70 12.49
CA GLY A 294 -8.11 -0.55 13.16
C GLY A 294 -9.58 -0.34 12.77
N MET A 295 -9.91 -0.56 11.49
CA MET A 295 -11.28 -0.43 10.99
C MET A 295 -12.17 -1.57 11.51
N VAL A 296 -11.69 -2.81 11.48
CA VAL A 296 -12.40 -3.97 12.06
C VAL A 296 -12.71 -3.73 13.54
N GLN A 297 -11.71 -3.25 14.30
CA GLN A 297 -11.88 -2.97 15.74
C GLN A 297 -12.84 -1.82 16.01
N ALA A 298 -12.81 -0.77 15.19
CA ALA A 298 -13.62 0.43 15.40
C ALA A 298 -15.08 0.25 14.96
N THR A 299 -15.34 -0.52 13.89
CA THR A 299 -16.65 -0.60 13.25
C THR A 299 -17.29 -1.98 13.30
N GLY A 300 -16.55 -3.04 13.61
CA GLY A 300 -17.01 -4.42 13.51
C GLY A 300 -17.20 -4.91 12.06
N ALA A 301 -16.70 -4.17 11.05
CA ALA A 301 -16.84 -4.58 9.65
C ALA A 301 -16.07 -5.89 9.39
N PRO A 302 -16.67 -6.88 8.67
CA PRO A 302 -16.13 -8.23 8.53
C PRO A 302 -15.03 -8.31 7.43
N ILE A 303 -14.11 -7.36 7.40
CA ILE A 303 -13.08 -7.22 6.34
C ILE A 303 -12.14 -8.43 6.35
N ASP A 304 -11.68 -8.82 7.53
CA ASP A 304 -10.81 -9.96 7.75
C ASP A 304 -11.48 -11.30 7.43
N GLU A 305 -12.74 -11.43 7.81
CA GLU A 305 -13.56 -12.63 7.55
C GLU A 305 -13.79 -12.81 6.07
N THR A 306 -14.23 -11.76 5.37
CA THR A 306 -14.46 -11.79 3.92
C THR A 306 -13.17 -12.04 3.15
N LEU A 307 -12.04 -11.44 3.58
CA LEU A 307 -10.74 -11.70 2.97
C LEU A 307 -10.31 -13.16 3.17
N ALA A 308 -10.55 -13.73 4.35
CA ALA A 308 -10.25 -15.14 4.60
C ALA A 308 -11.13 -16.07 3.74
N ASP A 309 -12.43 -15.78 3.61
CA ASP A 309 -13.34 -16.55 2.75
C ASP A 309 -12.91 -16.46 1.28
N TYR A 310 -12.50 -15.28 0.82
CA TYR A 310 -11.96 -15.08 -0.54
C TYR A 310 -10.66 -15.87 -0.78
N LEU A 311 -9.78 -15.95 0.21
CA LEU A 311 -8.54 -16.75 0.13
C LEU A 311 -8.83 -18.25 0.12
N LEU A 312 -9.92 -18.65 0.77
CA LEU A 312 -10.35 -20.05 0.85
C LEU A 312 -11.27 -20.46 -0.31
N ALA A 313 -11.83 -19.57 -1.07
CA ALA A 313 -12.62 -19.91 -2.26
C ALA A 313 -11.73 -20.42 -3.37
#